data_e50fd7b29d7b56172544e72a6cff630d
#
_entry.id   e50fd7b29d7b56172544e72a6cff630d
#
_cell.length_a   1.000
_cell.length_b   1.000
_cell.length_c   1.000
_cell.angle_alpha   90.00
_cell.angle_beta   90.00
_cell.angle_gamma   90.00
#
_symmetry.space_group_name_H-M   'P 1'
#
loop_
_entity.id
_entity.type
_entity.pdbx_description
1 polymer ?
#
loop_
_entity_poly.entity_id
_entity_poly.type
_entity_poly.pdbx_seq_one_letter_code
_entity_poly.pdbx_strand_id
1 'polypeptide(L)'
;MIRRSLLGIFRETLHSPERIFDDYEILRLTGEVLRGEGLEVKFFRPEQIARSIEWWSGSPPDVAFLMCEQERLLEPLGEWERQGAILINSVEAIRNTYRYRMIPLLSASMERFPASELISTDTRFQESRLRALFRRSGRGPFWIKRVDVHNTQPGDVSLARSADEVRARLAAFKSRGVAQAVLQEHIEGDLVKLYGVGQSGETWFRWLYHKDQVLKRHRFSEEALRGMFFEAARTLDLEVFGGDAVVTSGGSIYLIDINAWPSFALFRSEASVAIARHILSRIPETIAAS
;
A
#
# COMPACT_ATOMS: atom_id res chain seq x y z
N MET A 1 1.75 36.96 -7.55
CA MET A 1 1.24 35.56 -7.52
C MET A 1 2.25 34.71 -6.78
N ILE A 2 1.92 34.25 -5.59
CA ILE A 2 2.74 33.28 -4.86
C ILE A 2 2.56 31.95 -5.59
N ARG A 3 3.61 31.46 -6.29
CA ARG A 3 3.57 30.15 -6.95
C ARG A 3 3.57 29.09 -5.87
N ARG A 4 2.56 28.23 -5.90
CA ARG A 4 2.46 27.09 -4.99
C ARG A 4 3.58 26.11 -5.27
N SER A 5 4.22 25.65 -4.21
CA SER A 5 5.25 24.64 -4.29
C SER A 5 4.66 23.26 -4.02
N LEU A 6 4.63 22.42 -5.04
CA LEU A 6 4.27 21.02 -4.93
C LEU A 6 5.52 20.15 -4.96
N LEU A 7 5.53 19.14 -4.10
CA LEU A 7 6.66 18.25 -3.97
C LEU A 7 6.25 16.79 -4.19
N GLY A 8 6.82 16.17 -5.22
CA GLY A 8 6.72 14.73 -5.44
C GLY A 8 7.91 13.99 -4.81
N ILE A 9 7.65 13.01 -3.95
CA ILE A 9 8.71 12.19 -3.33
C ILE A 9 8.60 10.76 -3.85
N PHE A 10 9.64 10.31 -4.57
CA PHE A 10 9.69 8.96 -5.12
C PHE A 10 9.75 7.88 -4.04
N ARG A 11 9.44 6.65 -4.43
CA ARG A 11 9.65 5.47 -3.60
C ARG A 11 11.14 5.20 -3.44
N GLU A 12 11.52 4.66 -2.29
CA GLU A 12 12.86 4.16 -2.06
C GLU A 12 13.19 3.02 -3.01
N THR A 13 14.38 3.05 -3.59
CA THR A 13 14.85 2.03 -4.55
C THR A 13 14.77 0.61 -3.99
N LEU A 14 15.04 0.44 -2.69
CA LEU A 14 14.95 -0.86 -2.00
C LEU A 14 13.50 -1.39 -1.89
N HIS A 15 12.50 -0.52 -1.99
CA HIS A 15 11.08 -0.88 -1.91
C HIS A 15 10.42 -1.00 -3.29
N SER A 16 11.21 -0.87 -4.36
CA SER A 16 10.76 -1.00 -5.76
C SER A 16 11.50 -2.11 -6.51
N PRO A 17 11.58 -3.34 -5.98
CA PRO A 17 12.30 -4.41 -6.67
C PRO A 17 11.68 -4.63 -8.06
N GLU A 18 12.51 -4.52 -9.11
CA GLU A 18 12.12 -4.70 -10.52
C GLU A 18 11.08 -3.70 -11.05
N ARG A 19 10.69 -2.65 -10.27
CA ARG A 19 9.64 -1.68 -10.64
C ARG A 19 10.05 -0.21 -10.53
N ILE A 20 11.33 0.09 -10.38
CA ILE A 20 11.85 1.45 -10.22
C ILE A 20 11.35 2.36 -11.35
N PHE A 21 11.33 1.87 -12.60
CA PHE A 21 10.84 2.62 -13.74
C PHE A 21 9.33 2.88 -13.65
N ASP A 22 8.55 1.88 -13.28
CA ASP A 22 7.10 1.99 -13.18
C ASP A 22 6.66 2.97 -12.09
N ASP A 23 7.32 2.92 -10.94
CA ASP A 23 7.07 3.83 -9.82
C ASP A 23 7.53 5.26 -10.15
N TYR A 24 8.66 5.39 -10.86
CA TYR A 24 9.10 6.69 -11.35
C TYR A 24 8.07 7.32 -12.32
N GLU A 25 7.58 6.55 -13.28
CA GLU A 25 6.69 7.03 -14.32
C GLU A 25 5.34 7.54 -13.80
N ILE A 26 4.69 6.85 -12.86
CA ILE A 26 3.40 7.32 -12.33
C ILE A 26 3.53 8.66 -11.62
N LEU A 27 4.58 8.85 -10.81
CA LEU A 27 4.80 10.10 -10.09
C LEU A 27 5.17 11.23 -11.07
N ARG A 28 6.03 10.95 -12.04
CA ARG A 28 6.42 11.90 -13.10
C ARG A 28 5.22 12.36 -13.92
N LEU A 29 4.41 11.44 -14.41
CA LEU A 29 3.20 11.73 -15.19
C LEU A 29 2.21 12.57 -14.38
N THR A 30 2.00 12.24 -13.10
CA THR A 30 1.15 13.05 -12.22
C THR A 30 1.66 14.49 -12.13
N GLY A 31 2.96 14.66 -11.93
CA GLY A 31 3.56 16.00 -11.89
C GLY A 31 3.52 16.76 -13.22
N GLU A 32 3.56 16.06 -14.35
CA GLU A 32 3.38 16.71 -15.68
C GLU A 32 1.97 17.24 -15.84
N VAL A 33 0.94 16.49 -15.43
CA VAL A 33 -0.45 16.97 -15.44
C VAL A 33 -0.57 18.21 -14.55
N LEU A 34 -0.02 18.18 -13.33
CA LEU A 34 -0.05 19.34 -12.40
C LEU A 34 0.69 20.55 -12.95
N ARG A 35 1.81 20.36 -13.65
CA ARG A 35 2.51 21.46 -14.35
C ARG A 35 1.68 22.05 -15.49
N GLY A 36 0.94 21.20 -16.21
CA GLY A 36 -0.02 21.64 -17.23
C GLY A 36 -1.11 22.56 -16.68
N GLU A 37 -1.48 22.40 -15.41
CA GLU A 37 -2.40 23.28 -14.67
C GLU A 37 -1.70 24.54 -14.09
N GLY A 38 -0.46 24.80 -14.46
CA GLY A 38 0.29 26.01 -14.07
C GLY A 38 0.99 25.94 -12.71
N LEU A 39 1.06 24.76 -12.08
CA LEU A 39 1.69 24.57 -10.77
C LEU A 39 3.21 24.34 -10.89
N GLU A 40 3.98 24.82 -9.90
CA GLU A 40 5.40 24.49 -9.80
C GLU A 40 5.55 23.15 -9.05
N VAL A 41 6.06 22.14 -9.75
CA VAL A 41 6.26 20.79 -9.19
C VAL A 41 7.74 20.44 -9.17
N LYS A 42 8.25 20.15 -7.97
CA LYS A 42 9.61 19.63 -7.75
C LYS A 42 9.54 18.15 -7.41
N PHE A 43 10.61 17.42 -7.72
CA PHE A 43 10.70 15.99 -7.40
C PHE A 43 11.96 15.71 -6.63
N PHE A 44 11.84 14.81 -5.65
CA PHE A 44 12.96 14.36 -4.85
C PHE A 44 12.99 12.85 -4.69
N ARG A 45 14.21 12.33 -4.67
CA ARG A 45 14.47 10.93 -4.31
C ARG A 45 14.73 10.86 -2.80
N PRO A 46 14.24 9.83 -2.13
CA PRO A 46 14.45 9.62 -0.70
C PRO A 46 15.91 9.73 -0.26
N GLU A 47 16.82 9.24 -1.10
CA GLU A 47 18.26 9.25 -0.82
C GLU A 47 18.86 10.69 -0.83
N GLN A 48 18.24 11.61 -1.54
CA GLN A 48 18.63 13.04 -1.57
C GLN A 48 18.15 13.74 -0.29
N ILE A 49 16.91 13.45 0.12
CA ILE A 49 16.29 14.04 1.31
C ILE A 49 17.02 13.59 2.58
N ALA A 50 17.33 12.31 2.69
CA ALA A 50 17.97 11.73 3.88
C ALA A 50 19.38 12.30 4.16
N ARG A 51 20.00 12.96 3.18
CA ARG A 51 21.36 13.55 3.30
C ARG A 51 21.37 15.03 3.65
N SER A 52 20.23 15.72 3.61
CA SER A 52 20.17 17.17 3.74
C SER A 52 19.28 17.56 4.93
N ILE A 53 19.90 17.76 6.08
CA ILE A 53 19.23 18.29 7.29
C ILE A 53 18.61 19.67 6.98
N GLU A 54 19.24 20.48 6.11
CA GLU A 54 18.75 21.80 5.68
C GLU A 54 17.38 21.74 5.00
N TRP A 55 17.06 20.61 4.38
CA TRP A 55 15.77 20.36 3.72
C TRP A 55 14.60 20.33 4.69
N TRP A 56 14.80 19.79 5.87
CA TRP A 56 13.77 19.63 6.90
C TRP A 56 13.60 20.87 7.77
N SER A 57 14.57 21.80 7.74
CA SER A 57 14.53 23.06 8.48
C SER A 57 13.90 24.23 7.71
N GLY A 58 13.61 24.07 6.41
CA GLY A 58 12.91 25.05 5.58
C GLY A 58 11.39 25.04 5.81
N SER A 59 10.71 26.02 5.22
CA SER A 59 9.24 26.01 5.20
C SER A 59 8.75 24.79 4.41
N PRO A 60 7.72 24.07 4.91
CA PRO A 60 7.16 22.94 4.17
C PRO A 60 6.56 23.38 2.83
N PRO A 61 6.45 22.49 1.85
CA PRO A 61 5.68 22.74 0.64
C PRO A 61 4.19 22.88 0.99
N ASP A 62 3.41 23.53 0.13
CA ASP A 62 1.95 23.58 0.31
C ASP A 62 1.34 22.19 0.21
N VAL A 63 1.83 21.38 -0.75
CA VAL A 63 1.39 20.01 -0.97
C VAL A 63 2.59 19.10 -1.23
N ALA A 64 2.61 17.94 -0.59
CA ALA A 64 3.53 16.85 -0.94
C ALA A 64 2.74 15.58 -1.32
N PHE A 65 3.13 14.92 -2.41
CA PHE A 65 2.55 13.67 -2.87
C PHE A 65 3.63 12.59 -2.87
N LEU A 66 3.34 11.49 -2.14
CA LEU A 66 4.37 10.64 -1.56
C LEU A 66 4.25 9.20 -2.03
N MET A 67 5.35 8.65 -2.56
CA MET A 67 5.49 7.21 -2.74
C MET A 67 6.43 6.57 -1.69
N CYS A 68 7.20 7.38 -0.95
CA CYS A 68 8.10 6.87 0.09
C CYS A 68 7.32 6.28 1.27
N GLU A 69 7.91 5.25 1.90
CA GLU A 69 7.24 4.50 2.97
C GLU A 69 8.17 4.13 4.15
N GLN A 70 9.46 4.53 4.13
CA GLN A 70 10.35 4.27 5.25
C GLN A 70 10.11 5.23 6.41
N GLU A 71 10.03 4.70 7.63
CA GLU A 71 9.74 5.46 8.85
C GLU A 71 10.68 6.68 9.03
N ARG A 72 11.97 6.54 8.71
CA ARG A 72 12.95 7.64 8.77
C ARG A 72 12.61 8.85 7.87
N LEU A 73 11.76 8.66 6.86
CA LEU A 73 11.25 9.73 6.00
C LEU A 73 9.86 10.18 6.45
N LEU A 74 9.04 9.25 6.92
CA LEU A 74 7.68 9.55 7.38
C LEU A 74 7.67 10.41 8.64
N GLU A 75 8.64 10.24 9.54
CA GLU A 75 8.72 11.04 10.75
C GLU A 75 8.87 12.55 10.46
N PRO A 76 9.86 13.03 9.68
CA PRO A 76 9.97 14.45 9.33
C PRO A 76 8.84 14.94 8.39
N LEU A 77 8.27 14.09 7.55
CA LEU A 77 7.09 14.44 6.75
C LEU A 77 5.85 14.67 7.63
N GLY A 78 5.70 13.93 8.71
CA GLY A 78 4.66 14.16 9.72
C GLY A 78 4.82 15.52 10.43
N GLU A 79 6.04 16.07 10.54
CA GLU A 79 6.25 17.42 11.03
C GLU A 79 5.72 18.46 10.03
N TRP A 80 5.95 18.28 8.73
CA TRP A 80 5.37 19.15 7.71
C TRP A 80 3.84 19.12 7.73
N GLU A 81 3.26 17.95 7.90
CA GLU A 81 1.79 17.79 8.01
C GLU A 81 1.25 18.56 9.23
N ARG A 82 1.93 18.48 10.38
CA ARG A 82 1.57 19.27 11.58
C ARG A 82 1.73 20.78 11.38
N GLN A 83 2.61 21.22 10.51
CA GLN A 83 2.79 22.62 10.11
C GLN A 83 1.79 23.08 9.05
N GLY A 84 0.88 22.21 8.61
CA GLY A 84 -0.19 22.55 7.68
C GLY A 84 0.04 22.16 6.21
N ALA A 85 1.13 21.45 5.90
CA ALA A 85 1.31 20.88 4.56
C ALA A 85 0.26 19.78 4.28
N ILE A 86 -0.28 19.77 3.07
CA ILE A 86 -1.18 18.70 2.64
C ILE A 86 -0.34 17.56 2.09
N LEU A 87 -0.42 16.38 2.73
CA LEU A 87 0.26 15.18 2.27
C LEU A 87 -0.72 14.19 1.65
N ILE A 88 -0.37 13.64 0.49
CA ILE A 88 -1.16 12.64 -0.23
C ILE A 88 -0.25 11.45 -0.57
N ASN A 89 -0.44 10.32 0.10
CA ASN A 89 -1.30 10.08 1.28
C ASN A 89 -0.72 10.74 2.54
N SER A 90 -1.52 10.89 3.60
CA SER A 90 -1.04 11.32 4.91
C SER A 90 -0.01 10.32 5.46
N VAL A 91 0.87 10.78 6.36
CA VAL A 91 1.86 9.91 7.00
C VAL A 91 1.18 8.75 7.73
N GLU A 92 0.08 9.04 8.42
CA GLU A 92 -0.66 8.01 9.15
C GLU A 92 -1.30 6.98 8.23
N ALA A 93 -1.86 7.40 7.10
CA ALA A 93 -2.40 6.51 6.08
C ALA A 93 -1.32 5.58 5.51
N ILE A 94 -0.12 6.08 5.23
CA ILE A 94 1.00 5.26 4.78
C ILE A 94 1.37 4.23 5.85
N ARG A 95 1.51 4.63 7.11
CA ARG A 95 1.77 3.74 8.25
C ARG A 95 0.70 2.67 8.41
N ASN A 96 -0.56 3.02 8.15
CA ASN A 96 -1.68 2.07 8.24
C ASN A 96 -1.60 0.96 7.19
N THR A 97 -0.79 1.10 6.13
CA THR A 97 -0.53 0.01 5.17
C THR A 97 0.48 -1.01 5.67
N TYR A 98 1.28 -0.72 6.70
CA TYR A 98 2.15 -1.73 7.29
C TYR A 98 1.31 -2.86 7.89
N ARG A 99 1.65 -4.12 7.57
CA ARG A 99 0.79 -5.26 7.90
C ARG A 99 0.50 -5.41 9.38
N TYR A 100 1.41 -4.99 10.26
CA TYR A 100 1.17 -5.02 11.71
C TYR A 100 0.06 -4.05 12.17
N ARG A 101 -0.23 -3.01 11.40
CA ARG A 101 -1.34 -2.06 11.61
C ARG A 101 -2.55 -2.38 10.74
N MET A 102 -2.32 -2.64 9.46
CA MET A 102 -3.35 -2.94 8.46
C MET A 102 -4.24 -4.12 8.89
N ILE A 103 -3.62 -5.22 9.32
CA ILE A 103 -4.35 -6.44 9.65
C ILE A 103 -5.34 -6.25 10.80
N PRO A 104 -4.96 -5.70 11.98
CA PRO A 104 -5.93 -5.41 13.03
C PRO A 104 -7.06 -4.48 12.58
N LEU A 105 -6.74 -3.42 11.83
CA LEU A 105 -7.73 -2.45 11.36
C LEU A 105 -8.74 -3.10 10.40
N LEU A 106 -8.26 -3.82 9.37
CA LEU A 106 -9.13 -4.45 8.40
C LEU A 106 -9.88 -5.66 8.96
N SER A 107 -9.26 -6.45 9.84
CA SER A 107 -9.94 -7.58 10.49
C SER A 107 -11.08 -7.13 11.42
N ALA A 108 -11.01 -5.92 11.97
CA ALA A 108 -12.05 -5.36 12.82
C ALA A 108 -13.21 -4.73 12.03
N SER A 109 -12.94 -4.23 10.81
CA SER A 109 -13.91 -3.45 10.02
C SER A 109 -14.52 -4.24 8.86
N MET A 110 -13.84 -5.28 8.35
CA MET A 110 -14.26 -5.99 7.15
C MET A 110 -14.72 -7.41 7.46
N GLU A 111 -15.92 -7.76 6.99
CA GLU A 111 -16.46 -9.12 7.12
C GLU A 111 -15.62 -10.16 6.35
N ARG A 112 -15.07 -9.77 5.19
CA ARG A 112 -14.33 -10.68 4.28
C ARG A 112 -12.88 -10.27 4.12
N PHE A 113 -12.18 -10.34 5.23
CA PHE A 113 -10.73 -10.28 5.28
C PHE A 113 -10.19 -11.65 5.72
N PRO A 114 -9.18 -12.24 5.06
CA PRO A 114 -8.69 -13.57 5.42
C PRO A 114 -8.21 -13.61 6.87
N ALA A 115 -8.54 -14.70 7.58
CA ALA A 115 -8.06 -14.89 8.93
C ALA A 115 -6.54 -14.71 8.98
N SER A 116 -6.08 -13.78 9.78
CA SER A 116 -4.69 -13.37 9.82
C SER A 116 -4.20 -13.25 11.27
N GLU A 117 -2.97 -13.68 11.51
CA GLU A 117 -2.37 -13.66 12.83
C GLU A 117 -0.94 -13.11 12.77
N LEU A 118 -0.63 -12.16 13.68
CA LEU A 118 0.72 -11.70 13.90
C LEU A 118 1.47 -12.69 14.78
N ILE A 119 2.60 -13.19 14.31
CA ILE A 119 3.41 -14.18 15.00
C ILE A 119 4.86 -13.70 15.14
N SER A 120 5.49 -14.02 16.28
CA SER A 120 6.91 -13.78 16.48
C SER A 120 7.74 -14.73 15.60
N THR A 121 8.88 -14.28 15.09
CA THR A 121 9.86 -15.14 14.43
C THR A 121 10.67 -15.98 15.41
N ASP A 122 10.57 -15.74 16.72
CA ASP A 122 11.13 -16.63 17.74
C ASP A 122 10.22 -17.86 17.94
N THR A 123 10.58 -18.96 17.30
CA THR A 123 9.76 -20.16 17.20
C THR A 123 9.66 -21.01 18.46
N ARG A 124 10.49 -20.72 19.51
CA ARG A 124 10.56 -21.56 20.72
C ARG A 124 9.24 -21.69 21.47
N PHE A 125 8.32 -20.75 21.32
CA PHE A 125 7.05 -20.71 22.05
C PHE A 125 5.80 -21.02 21.22
N GLN A 126 5.94 -21.36 19.92
CA GLN A 126 4.78 -21.41 19.01
C GLN A 126 4.49 -22.77 18.37
N GLU A 127 5.29 -23.82 18.64
CA GLU A 127 5.12 -25.09 17.96
C GLU A 127 3.77 -25.74 18.21
N SER A 128 3.30 -25.74 19.45
CA SER A 128 1.97 -26.27 19.80
C SER A 128 0.84 -25.49 19.14
N ARG A 129 1.01 -24.15 19.04
CA ARG A 129 0.05 -23.24 18.41
C ARG A 129 -0.02 -23.44 16.89
N LEU A 130 1.13 -23.53 16.22
CA LEU A 130 1.21 -23.81 14.78
C LEU A 130 0.62 -25.19 14.45
N ARG A 131 0.98 -26.23 15.20
CA ARG A 131 0.41 -27.58 15.03
C ARG A 131 -1.10 -27.59 15.31
N ALA A 132 -1.59 -26.80 16.28
CA ALA A 132 -3.00 -26.67 16.55
C ALA A 132 -3.75 -25.96 15.41
N LEU A 133 -3.14 -24.92 14.84
CA LEU A 133 -3.70 -24.18 13.71
C LEU A 133 -3.90 -25.09 12.49
N PHE A 134 -2.90 -25.89 12.10
CA PHE A 134 -3.01 -26.84 11.00
C PHE A 134 -3.94 -28.03 11.29
N ARG A 135 -4.12 -28.41 12.57
CA ARG A 135 -5.04 -29.51 12.96
C ARG A 135 -6.50 -29.08 13.10
N ARG A 136 -6.75 -27.88 13.65
CA ARG A 136 -8.11 -27.43 13.98
C ARG A 136 -8.98 -27.13 12.78
N SER A 137 -8.39 -26.82 11.66
CA SER A 137 -9.15 -26.16 10.61
C SER A 137 -9.34 -27.03 9.37
N GLY A 138 -8.61 -28.16 9.20
CA GLY A 138 -8.40 -28.59 7.83
C GLY A 138 -7.91 -27.41 6.98
N ARG A 139 -7.54 -26.29 7.62
CA ARG A 139 -7.13 -25.04 7.03
C ARG A 139 -5.65 -25.12 6.73
N GLY A 140 -5.32 -24.80 5.59
CA GLY A 140 -4.00 -24.71 5.02
C GLY A 140 -4.16 -24.78 3.52
N PRO A 141 -3.30 -24.20 2.76
CA PRO A 141 -2.04 -23.53 3.15
C PRO A 141 -2.23 -22.15 3.77
N PHE A 142 -1.12 -21.59 4.29
CA PHE A 142 -1.08 -20.22 4.81
C PHE A 142 -0.04 -19.40 4.07
N TRP A 143 -0.33 -18.13 3.85
CA TRP A 143 0.65 -17.16 3.44
C TRP A 143 1.43 -16.66 4.64
N ILE A 144 2.75 -16.65 4.53
CA ILE A 144 3.64 -16.02 5.49
C ILE A 144 4.16 -14.75 4.86
N LYS A 145 3.93 -13.61 5.52
CA LYS A 145 4.28 -12.29 5.01
C LYS A 145 5.11 -11.54 6.04
N ARG A 146 6.10 -10.81 5.58
CA ARG A 146 6.83 -9.83 6.38
C ARG A 146 5.87 -8.70 6.83
N VAL A 147 6.07 -8.13 8.04
CA VAL A 147 5.12 -7.17 8.64
C VAL A 147 5.52 -5.70 8.52
N ASP A 148 6.82 -5.41 8.55
CA ASP A 148 7.43 -4.10 8.74
C ASP A 148 7.58 -3.28 7.45
N VAL A 149 7.51 -3.94 6.31
CA VAL A 149 7.54 -3.33 4.98
C VAL A 149 6.76 -4.22 4.01
N HIS A 150 6.46 -3.68 2.83
CA HIS A 150 5.92 -4.49 1.75
C HIS A 150 6.97 -5.48 1.21
N ASN A 151 6.85 -5.91 -0.01
CA ASN A 151 7.74 -6.92 -0.58
C ASN A 151 9.04 -6.26 -1.08
N THR A 152 10.18 -6.49 -0.41
CA THR A 152 11.49 -5.94 -0.79
C THR A 152 12.38 -6.95 -1.51
N GLN A 153 12.14 -8.25 -1.31
CA GLN A 153 12.93 -9.33 -1.92
C GLN A 153 12.14 -10.65 -1.97
N PRO A 154 12.58 -11.61 -2.79
CA PRO A 154 12.00 -12.95 -2.80
C PRO A 154 11.95 -13.57 -1.40
N GLY A 155 10.82 -14.16 -1.04
CA GLY A 155 10.60 -14.79 0.27
C GLY A 155 10.00 -13.89 1.35
N ASP A 156 9.78 -12.58 1.08
CA ASP A 156 9.02 -11.70 2.00
C ASP A 156 7.53 -12.04 2.03
N VAL A 157 7.04 -12.68 0.98
CA VAL A 157 5.71 -13.31 0.90
C VAL A 157 5.89 -14.72 0.36
N SER A 158 5.41 -15.73 1.07
CA SER A 158 5.52 -17.13 0.65
C SER A 158 4.38 -17.97 1.17
N LEU A 159 3.98 -18.98 0.39
CA LEU A 159 2.99 -19.97 0.79
C LEU A 159 3.66 -21.10 1.57
N ALA A 160 3.05 -21.50 2.69
CA ALA A 160 3.44 -22.65 3.50
C ALA A 160 2.28 -23.63 3.64
N ARG A 161 2.56 -24.91 3.39
CA ARG A 161 1.56 -25.99 3.40
C ARG A 161 1.63 -26.86 4.66
N SER A 162 2.65 -26.61 5.49
CA SER A 162 2.88 -27.38 6.73
C SER A 162 3.45 -26.50 7.83
N ALA A 163 3.35 -26.95 9.07
CA ALA A 163 3.97 -26.29 10.22
C ALA A 163 5.51 -26.22 10.06
N ASP A 164 6.12 -27.22 9.42
CA ASP A 164 7.56 -27.25 9.18
C ASP A 164 7.99 -26.17 8.18
N GLU A 165 7.22 -25.96 7.11
CA GLU A 165 7.45 -24.88 6.17
C GLU A 165 7.28 -23.51 6.83
N VAL A 166 6.27 -23.33 7.69
CA VAL A 166 6.11 -22.10 8.48
C VAL A 166 7.37 -21.85 9.32
N ARG A 167 7.84 -22.86 10.06
CA ARG A 167 9.06 -22.73 10.89
C ARG A 167 10.28 -22.34 10.06
N ALA A 168 10.49 -22.96 8.93
CA ALA A 168 11.59 -22.65 8.04
C ALA A 168 11.55 -21.18 7.57
N ARG A 169 10.36 -20.67 7.21
CA ARG A 169 10.18 -19.27 6.80
C ARG A 169 10.39 -18.30 7.95
N LEU A 170 9.88 -18.60 9.14
CA LEU A 170 10.10 -17.78 10.33
C LEU A 170 11.59 -17.74 10.72
N ALA A 171 12.30 -18.85 10.63
CA ALA A 171 13.76 -18.89 10.85
C ALA A 171 14.50 -18.02 9.84
N ALA A 172 14.10 -18.05 8.56
CA ALA A 172 14.66 -17.18 7.52
C ALA A 172 14.36 -15.69 7.77
N PHE A 173 13.19 -15.34 8.28
CA PHE A 173 12.91 -13.97 8.70
C PHE A 173 13.76 -13.54 9.90
N LYS A 174 13.86 -14.40 10.91
CA LYS A 174 14.69 -14.15 12.09
C LYS A 174 16.16 -13.91 11.74
N SER A 175 16.72 -14.71 10.83
CA SER A 175 18.14 -14.53 10.38
C SER A 175 18.39 -13.20 9.67
N ARG A 176 17.33 -12.54 9.16
CA ARG A 176 17.36 -11.21 8.55
C ARG A 176 16.99 -10.08 9.52
N GLY A 177 16.85 -10.38 10.82
CA GLY A 177 16.47 -9.39 11.84
C GLY A 177 14.99 -9.02 11.86
N VAL A 178 14.12 -9.71 11.12
CA VAL A 178 12.68 -9.49 11.12
C VAL A 178 12.09 -10.17 12.35
N ALA A 179 11.54 -9.40 13.29
CA ALA A 179 11.08 -9.90 14.58
C ALA A 179 9.69 -10.56 14.54
N GLN A 180 8.85 -10.15 13.57
CA GLN A 180 7.47 -10.61 13.45
C GLN A 180 7.10 -10.92 11.99
N ALA A 181 6.13 -11.79 11.81
CA ALA A 181 5.52 -12.13 10.53
C ALA A 181 4.00 -12.18 10.64
N VAL A 182 3.33 -12.15 9.50
CA VAL A 182 1.91 -12.45 9.37
C VAL A 182 1.76 -13.89 8.91
N LEU A 183 0.88 -14.62 9.54
CA LEU A 183 0.33 -15.87 9.04
C LEU A 183 -1.11 -15.59 8.59
N GLN A 184 -1.37 -15.63 7.28
CA GLN A 184 -2.67 -15.33 6.69
C GLN A 184 -3.25 -16.56 5.99
N GLU A 185 -4.52 -16.86 6.21
CA GLU A 185 -5.23 -17.94 5.54
C GLU A 185 -5.16 -17.78 4.02
N HIS A 186 -4.91 -18.88 3.30
CA HIS A 186 -4.99 -18.88 1.85
C HIS A 186 -6.44 -18.98 1.40
N ILE A 187 -6.86 -18.05 0.59
CA ILE A 187 -8.17 -18.10 -0.08
C ILE A 187 -7.96 -18.57 -1.51
N GLU A 188 -8.66 -19.63 -1.90
CA GLU A 188 -8.59 -20.14 -3.27
C GLU A 188 -9.53 -19.35 -4.19
N GLY A 189 -9.02 -18.92 -5.34
CA GLY A 189 -9.80 -18.17 -6.33
C GLY A 189 -8.94 -17.47 -7.37
N ASP A 190 -9.57 -16.62 -8.16
CA ASP A 190 -8.90 -15.75 -9.11
C ASP A 190 -8.34 -14.51 -8.39
N LEU A 191 -7.04 -14.29 -8.53
CA LEU A 191 -6.36 -13.12 -7.97
C LEU A 191 -6.57 -11.90 -8.88
N VAL A 192 -7.04 -10.79 -8.33
CA VAL A 192 -7.25 -9.52 -9.02
C VAL A 192 -6.43 -8.41 -8.36
N LYS A 193 -5.85 -7.54 -9.20
CA LYS A 193 -5.19 -6.31 -8.79
C LYS A 193 -6.15 -5.15 -8.87
N LEU A 194 -6.09 -4.27 -7.88
CA LEU A 194 -7.00 -3.15 -7.67
C LEU A 194 -6.21 -1.85 -7.62
N TYR A 195 -6.80 -0.79 -8.17
CA TYR A 195 -6.26 0.55 -8.13
C TYR A 195 -7.36 1.56 -7.87
N GLY A 196 -7.13 2.49 -6.95
CA GLY A 196 -8.10 3.49 -6.55
C GLY A 196 -7.49 4.87 -6.28
N VAL A 197 -8.28 5.91 -6.54
CA VAL A 197 -7.96 7.30 -6.24
C VAL A 197 -9.21 7.98 -5.67
N GLY A 198 -9.03 8.75 -4.59
CA GLY A 198 -10.08 9.47 -3.89
C GLY A 198 -10.79 8.60 -2.84
N GLN A 199 -11.42 9.24 -1.86
CA GLN A 199 -12.23 8.58 -0.81
C GLN A 199 -13.70 8.96 -0.91
N SER A 200 -13.97 10.19 -1.34
CA SER A 200 -15.30 10.76 -1.51
C SER A 200 -15.32 11.72 -2.71
N GLY A 201 -16.49 12.07 -3.19
CA GLY A 201 -16.62 12.92 -4.39
C GLY A 201 -16.25 12.18 -5.67
N GLU A 202 -15.42 12.80 -6.50
CA GLU A 202 -14.93 12.16 -7.73
C GLU A 202 -13.90 11.09 -7.37
N THR A 203 -14.20 9.83 -7.66
CA THR A 203 -13.32 8.69 -7.41
C THR A 203 -13.03 7.95 -8.70
N TRP A 204 -11.80 7.42 -8.80
CA TRP A 204 -11.36 6.61 -9.93
C TRP A 204 -11.03 5.20 -9.46
N PHE A 205 -11.42 4.17 -10.25
CA PHE A 205 -11.20 2.76 -9.94
C PHE A 205 -10.91 1.96 -11.19
N ARG A 206 -9.92 1.08 -11.11
CA ARG A 206 -9.62 0.05 -12.13
C ARG A 206 -9.18 -1.24 -11.45
N TRP A 207 -9.40 -2.33 -12.15
CA TRP A 207 -8.93 -3.64 -11.74
C TRP A 207 -8.49 -4.47 -12.94
N LEU A 208 -7.68 -5.49 -12.70
CA LEU A 208 -7.28 -6.49 -13.68
C LEU A 208 -6.96 -7.82 -13.02
N TYR A 209 -7.07 -8.91 -13.74
CA TYR A 209 -6.58 -10.20 -13.25
C TYR A 209 -5.06 -10.19 -13.16
N HIS A 210 -4.52 -10.80 -12.09
CA HIS A 210 -3.08 -11.00 -11.97
C HIS A 210 -2.59 -11.91 -13.11
N LYS A 211 -1.45 -11.56 -13.73
CA LYS A 211 -0.93 -12.29 -14.91
C LYS A 211 -0.44 -13.70 -14.60
N ASP A 212 0.13 -13.90 -13.40
CA ASP A 212 0.82 -15.13 -13.02
C ASP A 212 -0.13 -16.12 -12.34
N GLN A 213 -1.23 -16.50 -13.03
CA GLN A 213 -2.20 -17.48 -12.55
C GLN A 213 -2.93 -18.17 -13.69
N VAL A 214 -3.50 -19.35 -13.40
CA VAL A 214 -4.48 -20.00 -14.29
C VAL A 214 -5.86 -19.46 -13.93
N LEU A 215 -6.41 -18.61 -14.77
CA LEU A 215 -7.70 -17.97 -14.56
C LEU A 215 -8.86 -18.97 -14.68
N LYS A 216 -9.70 -19.02 -13.66
CA LYS A 216 -10.98 -19.75 -13.66
C LYS A 216 -12.15 -18.86 -14.07
N ARG A 217 -11.95 -17.52 -14.08
CA ARG A 217 -12.94 -16.49 -14.44
C ARG A 217 -14.24 -16.61 -13.64
N HIS A 218 -14.09 -16.70 -12.32
CA HIS A 218 -15.23 -16.73 -11.40
C HIS A 218 -16.07 -15.47 -11.56
N ARG A 219 -17.40 -15.63 -11.51
CA ARG A 219 -18.33 -14.49 -11.59
C ARG A 219 -18.33 -13.74 -10.27
N PHE A 220 -18.35 -12.41 -10.33
CA PHE A 220 -18.47 -11.52 -9.18
C PHE A 220 -19.11 -10.19 -9.58
N SER A 221 -19.52 -9.39 -8.60
CA SER A 221 -19.99 -8.01 -8.81
C SER A 221 -18.79 -7.06 -8.78
N GLU A 222 -18.57 -6.32 -9.86
CA GLU A 222 -17.54 -5.27 -9.90
C GLU A 222 -17.88 -4.13 -8.93
N GLU A 223 -19.16 -3.83 -8.74
CA GLU A 223 -19.64 -2.84 -7.76
C GLU A 223 -19.29 -3.28 -6.33
N ALA A 224 -19.51 -4.57 -5.99
CA ALA A 224 -19.11 -5.12 -4.69
C ALA A 224 -17.59 -5.09 -4.50
N LEU A 225 -16.81 -5.41 -5.55
CA LEU A 225 -15.35 -5.32 -5.53
C LEU A 225 -14.90 -3.88 -5.25
N ARG A 226 -15.45 -2.92 -5.99
CA ARG A 226 -15.17 -1.49 -5.80
C ARG A 226 -15.58 -1.04 -4.39
N GLY A 227 -16.79 -1.37 -3.94
CA GLY A 227 -17.30 -0.99 -2.62
C GLY A 227 -16.41 -1.46 -1.49
N MET A 228 -16.05 -2.76 -1.51
CA MET A 228 -15.13 -3.36 -0.54
C MET A 228 -13.75 -2.66 -0.54
N PHE A 229 -13.20 -2.35 -1.70
CA PHE A 229 -11.88 -1.77 -1.82
C PHE A 229 -11.84 -0.33 -1.29
N PHE A 230 -12.86 0.49 -1.59
CA PHE A 230 -12.98 1.84 -1.03
C PHE A 230 -13.31 1.85 0.47
N GLU A 231 -14.02 0.85 0.98
CA GLU A 231 -14.22 0.67 2.41
C GLU A 231 -12.88 0.44 3.13
N ALA A 232 -12.06 -0.47 2.61
CA ALA A 232 -10.71 -0.71 3.14
C ALA A 232 -9.83 0.55 3.07
N ALA A 233 -9.88 1.28 1.96
CA ALA A 233 -9.12 2.52 1.81
C ALA A 233 -9.56 3.58 2.84
N ARG A 234 -10.86 3.75 3.08
CA ARG A 234 -11.36 4.65 4.13
C ARG A 234 -10.94 4.21 5.53
N THR A 235 -10.97 2.91 5.82
CA THR A 235 -10.50 2.36 7.11
C THR A 235 -9.02 2.69 7.38
N LEU A 236 -8.20 2.73 6.34
CA LEU A 236 -6.77 3.04 6.42
C LEU A 236 -6.44 4.52 6.13
N ASP A 237 -7.44 5.33 5.83
CA ASP A 237 -7.34 6.75 5.44
C ASP A 237 -6.53 6.99 4.13
N LEU A 238 -6.57 6.04 3.20
CA LEU A 238 -5.84 6.11 1.94
C LEU A 238 -6.60 6.89 0.87
N GLU A 239 -5.91 7.79 0.18
CA GLU A 239 -6.45 8.60 -0.92
C GLU A 239 -5.95 8.12 -2.30
N VAL A 240 -4.73 7.61 -2.38
CA VAL A 240 -4.14 7.02 -3.59
C VAL A 240 -3.61 5.64 -3.20
N PHE A 241 -4.22 4.58 -3.73
CA PHE A 241 -4.02 3.24 -3.20
C PHE A 241 -4.14 2.15 -4.28
N GLY A 242 -3.55 1.02 -3.98
CA GLY A 242 -3.67 -0.21 -4.76
C GLY A 242 -3.72 -1.42 -3.86
N GLY A 243 -4.17 -2.56 -4.38
CA GLY A 243 -4.28 -3.76 -3.57
C GLY A 243 -4.49 -5.00 -4.39
N ASP A 244 -4.65 -6.10 -3.67
CA ASP A 244 -4.90 -7.41 -4.25
C ASP A 244 -6.14 -8.03 -3.56
N ALA A 245 -7.01 -8.64 -4.35
CA ALA A 245 -8.16 -9.39 -3.84
C ALA A 245 -8.28 -10.75 -4.51
N VAL A 246 -8.97 -11.68 -3.87
CA VAL A 246 -9.28 -13.00 -4.41
C VAL A 246 -10.78 -13.13 -4.61
N VAL A 247 -11.18 -13.55 -5.82
CA VAL A 247 -12.56 -13.90 -6.16
C VAL A 247 -12.71 -15.42 -6.12
N THR A 248 -13.52 -15.91 -5.21
CA THR A 248 -13.74 -17.36 -5.04
C THR A 248 -14.73 -17.93 -6.06
N SER A 249 -14.80 -19.26 -6.16
CA SER A 249 -15.77 -19.97 -7.02
C SER A 249 -17.23 -19.64 -6.69
N GLY A 250 -17.52 -19.27 -5.45
CA GLY A 250 -18.85 -18.84 -5.01
C GLY A 250 -19.13 -17.34 -5.26
N GLY A 251 -18.23 -16.59 -5.90
CA GLY A 251 -18.37 -15.17 -6.16
C GLY A 251 -18.08 -14.26 -4.95
N SER A 252 -17.64 -14.84 -3.84
CA SER A 252 -17.19 -14.04 -2.68
C SER A 252 -15.84 -13.39 -2.96
N ILE A 253 -15.67 -12.16 -2.48
CA ILE A 253 -14.47 -11.36 -2.71
C ILE A 253 -13.77 -11.15 -1.36
N TYR A 254 -12.47 -11.43 -1.31
CA TYR A 254 -11.62 -11.24 -0.13
C TYR A 254 -10.48 -10.29 -0.46
N LEU A 255 -10.37 -9.17 0.24
CA LEU A 255 -9.19 -8.32 0.16
C LEU A 255 -8.02 -9.01 0.89
N ILE A 256 -6.86 -9.12 0.24
CA ILE A 256 -5.70 -9.82 0.81
C ILE A 256 -4.50 -8.91 1.08
N ASP A 257 -4.45 -7.74 0.44
CA ASP A 257 -3.44 -6.71 0.69
C ASP A 257 -3.91 -5.35 0.15
N ILE A 258 -3.46 -4.25 0.76
CA ILE A 258 -3.69 -2.88 0.27
C ILE A 258 -2.49 -2.00 0.60
N ASN A 259 -2.07 -1.15 -0.35
CA ASN A 259 -0.85 -0.39 -0.31
C ASN A 259 -1.09 1.06 -0.68
N ALA A 260 -0.31 1.97 -0.11
CA ALA A 260 -0.24 3.36 -0.53
C ALA A 260 0.46 3.47 -1.91
N TRP A 261 -0.05 4.32 -2.75
CA TRP A 261 0.49 4.75 -4.03
C TRP A 261 1.21 3.66 -4.86
N PRO A 262 0.49 2.76 -5.51
CA PRO A 262 1.09 1.73 -6.38
C PRO A 262 1.61 2.33 -7.70
N SER A 263 2.29 1.51 -8.50
CA SER A 263 2.78 1.90 -9.84
C SER A 263 1.69 2.07 -10.91
N PHE A 264 0.44 1.70 -10.60
CA PHE A 264 -0.73 1.72 -11.50
C PHE A 264 -0.57 0.95 -12.82
N ALA A 265 0.52 0.22 -13.01
CA ALA A 265 0.77 -0.69 -14.12
C ALA A 265 0.24 -0.19 -15.49
N LEU A 266 -0.76 -0.89 -16.05
CA LEU A 266 -1.34 -0.59 -17.38
C LEU A 266 -2.18 0.69 -17.41
N PHE A 267 -2.57 1.24 -16.27
CA PHE A 267 -3.49 2.38 -16.16
C PHE A 267 -2.80 3.71 -15.85
N ARG A 268 -1.47 3.79 -15.92
CA ARG A 268 -0.70 4.97 -15.48
C ARG A 268 -1.17 6.28 -16.09
N SER A 269 -1.47 6.31 -17.39
CA SER A 269 -1.92 7.52 -18.06
C SER A 269 -3.26 8.04 -17.53
N GLU A 270 -4.23 7.15 -17.27
CA GLU A 270 -5.50 7.54 -16.68
C GLU A 270 -5.36 7.88 -15.21
N ALA A 271 -4.59 7.06 -14.47
CA ALA A 271 -4.37 7.22 -13.05
C ALA A 271 -3.66 8.54 -12.73
N SER A 272 -2.64 8.94 -13.52
CA SER A 272 -1.94 10.21 -13.31
C SER A 272 -2.86 11.42 -13.42
N VAL A 273 -3.82 11.40 -14.34
CA VAL A 273 -4.84 12.45 -14.47
C VAL A 273 -5.80 12.43 -13.26
N ALA A 274 -6.27 11.24 -12.85
CA ALA A 274 -7.15 11.11 -11.70
C ALA A 274 -6.47 11.57 -10.40
N ILE A 275 -5.20 11.19 -10.20
CA ILE A 275 -4.41 11.60 -9.04
C ILE A 275 -4.18 13.12 -9.06
N ALA A 276 -3.82 13.71 -10.20
CA ALA A 276 -3.63 15.15 -10.31
C ALA A 276 -4.90 15.93 -9.98
N ARG A 277 -6.07 15.49 -10.50
CA ARG A 277 -7.38 16.08 -10.15
C ARG A 277 -7.68 15.95 -8.66
N HIS A 278 -7.39 14.79 -8.08
CA HIS A 278 -7.57 14.58 -6.65
C HIS A 278 -6.67 15.52 -5.84
N ILE A 279 -5.38 15.66 -6.19
CA ILE A 279 -4.47 16.62 -5.57
C ILE A 279 -5.03 18.05 -5.67
N LEU A 280 -5.50 18.45 -6.85
CA LEU A 280 -6.09 19.79 -7.06
C LEU A 280 -7.33 20.03 -6.18
N SER A 281 -8.19 19.03 -6.02
CA SER A 281 -9.38 19.14 -5.17
C SER A 281 -9.07 19.27 -3.67
N ARG A 282 -7.87 18.85 -3.25
CA ARG A 282 -7.40 18.97 -1.86
C ARG A 282 -6.82 20.37 -1.56
N ILE A 283 -6.52 21.13 -2.58
CA ILE A 283 -5.96 22.48 -2.43
C ILE A 283 -7.10 23.49 -2.15
N PRO A 284 -7.13 24.19 -1.00
CA PRO A 284 -8.19 25.15 -0.66
C PRO A 284 -8.28 26.29 -1.68
N GLU A 285 -9.50 26.71 -2.04
CA GLU A 285 -9.76 27.82 -2.99
C GLU A 285 -9.19 29.16 -2.49
N THR A 286 -9.19 29.41 -1.20
CA THR A 286 -8.62 30.61 -0.57
C THR A 286 -7.13 30.79 -0.86
N ILE A 287 -6.47 29.73 -1.19
CA ILE A 287 -5.09 29.75 -1.66
C ILE A 287 -5.05 29.83 -3.21
N ALA A 288 -6.16 29.70 -3.94
CA ALA A 288 -6.23 29.74 -5.41
C ALA A 288 -6.24 31.18 -5.98
N ALA A 289 -6.59 32.19 -5.18
CA ALA A 289 -6.88 33.54 -5.62
C ALA A 289 -5.84 34.62 -5.18
N SER A 290 -4.69 34.22 -4.62
CA SER A 290 -3.62 35.17 -4.21
C SER A 290 -2.40 35.19 -5.11
#